data_f46388a3c95ee6736645b4e04bcfb949
#
_entry.id   f46388a3c95ee6736645b4e04bcfb949
#
_cell.length_a   1.000
_cell.length_b   1.000
_cell.length_c   1.000
_cell.angle_alpha   90.00
_cell.angle_beta   90.00
_cell.angle_gamma   90.00
#
_symmetry.space_group_name_H-M   'P 1'
#
loop_
_entity.id
_entity.type
_entity.pdbx_description
1 polymer ?
#
loop_
_entity_poly.entity_id
_entity_poly.type
_entity_poly.pdbx_seq_one_letter_code
_entity_poly.pdbx_strand_id
1 'polypeptide(L)'
;MSLDKRDFKITECELSDIREFVQDHHYSGDVGGVTPKFCFRVDWRGLLAGAAIFGPPGMEASIEKYSENGTLELLELRRFVLIDDCPRNSESHVLGKIFQNLKKKGIQRILSYSDPAHGHFGIIYRGTGFRLIGRTAECCSIWHRNRWYSTRIINRYKDWRDKSKGFSRVALEVRELLKSGKATVREEPGKFIYLRDLVRAGTAFTAEERVA
;
A
#
# COMPACT_ATOMS: atom_id res chain seq x y z
N MET A 1 25.75 6.52 10.57
CA MET A 1 25.30 5.92 11.84
C MET A 1 25.10 4.42 11.59
N SER A 2 25.59 3.55 12.47
CA SER A 2 25.42 2.09 12.34
C SER A 2 24.01 1.67 12.78
N LEU A 3 23.40 0.70 12.08
CA LEU A 3 22.10 0.15 12.44
C LEU A 3 22.24 -0.74 13.69
N ASP A 4 21.68 -0.32 14.82
CA ASP A 4 21.44 -1.21 15.96
C ASP A 4 20.01 -1.72 15.89
N LYS A 5 19.87 -3.03 15.69
CA LYS A 5 18.57 -3.70 15.56
C LYS A 5 17.72 -3.61 16.84
N ARG A 6 18.34 -3.38 17.99
CA ARG A 6 17.67 -3.22 19.30
C ARG A 6 16.99 -1.88 19.45
N ASP A 7 17.42 -0.87 18.69
CA ASP A 7 16.83 0.47 18.71
C ASP A 7 15.40 0.53 18.15
N PHE A 8 14.99 -0.51 17.38
CA PHE A 8 13.66 -0.58 16.76
C PHE A 8 12.70 -1.46 17.54
N LYS A 9 11.57 -0.88 17.96
CA LYS A 9 10.41 -1.59 18.46
C LYS A 9 9.30 -1.51 17.42
N ILE A 10 8.77 -2.68 17.03
CA ILE A 10 7.70 -2.79 16.03
C ILE A 10 6.49 -3.40 16.74
N THR A 11 5.39 -2.68 16.75
CA THR A 11 4.17 -3.07 17.48
C THR A 11 2.99 -3.02 16.53
N GLU A 12 2.16 -4.04 16.55
CA GLU A 12 0.86 -4.00 15.87
C GLU A 12 -0.05 -3.03 16.60
N CYS A 13 -0.84 -2.25 15.86
CA CYS A 13 -1.62 -1.13 16.38
C CYS A 13 -2.88 -0.89 15.55
N GLU A 14 -3.73 0.01 15.99
CA GLU A 14 -4.86 0.48 15.20
C GLU A 14 -4.45 1.56 14.20
N LEU A 15 -5.25 1.75 13.14
CA LEU A 15 -4.99 2.81 12.15
C LEU A 15 -4.98 4.20 12.79
N SER A 16 -5.79 4.44 13.82
CA SER A 16 -5.84 5.70 14.58
C SER A 16 -4.47 6.11 15.12
N ASP A 17 -3.67 5.14 15.58
CA ASP A 17 -2.40 5.38 16.26
C ASP A 17 -1.28 5.89 15.35
N ILE A 18 -1.45 5.66 14.04
CA ILE A 18 -0.42 6.00 13.03
C ILE A 18 -0.96 6.88 11.90
N ARG A 19 -2.25 7.21 11.91
CA ARG A 19 -2.93 7.94 10.82
C ARG A 19 -2.27 9.28 10.52
N GLU A 20 -2.12 10.12 11.54
CA GLU A 20 -1.53 11.45 11.42
C GLU A 20 -0.08 11.35 10.92
N PHE A 21 0.71 10.48 11.53
CA PHE A 21 2.08 10.24 11.11
C PHE A 21 2.20 9.84 9.62
N VAL A 22 1.34 8.94 9.13
CA VAL A 22 1.33 8.54 7.72
C VAL A 22 0.89 9.70 6.82
N GLN A 23 -0.08 10.52 7.23
CA GLN A 23 -0.51 11.68 6.46
C GLN A 23 0.59 12.73 6.32
N ASP A 24 1.38 12.94 7.36
CA ASP A 24 2.42 13.96 7.38
C ASP A 24 3.71 13.52 6.66
N HIS A 25 4.04 12.24 6.73
CA HIS A 25 5.34 11.73 6.25
C HIS A 25 5.28 10.90 4.97
N HIS A 26 4.12 10.34 4.60
CA HIS A 26 4.02 9.56 3.37
C HIS A 26 3.71 10.46 2.17
N TYR A 27 4.41 10.28 1.06
CA TYR A 27 4.27 11.10 -0.17
C TYR A 27 2.83 11.27 -0.67
N SER A 28 1.93 10.33 -0.39
CA SER A 28 0.52 10.44 -0.79
C SER A 28 -0.28 11.40 0.06
N GLY A 29 0.21 11.76 1.27
CA GLY A 29 -0.50 12.65 2.21
C GLY A 29 -1.89 12.14 2.63
N ASP A 30 -2.21 10.87 2.38
CA ASP A 30 -3.56 10.36 2.56
C ASP A 30 -3.57 8.86 2.91
N VAL A 31 -4.45 8.51 3.84
CA VAL A 31 -4.83 7.13 4.17
C VAL A 31 -6.25 6.80 3.70
N GLY A 32 -6.91 7.72 2.99
CA GLY A 32 -8.26 7.54 2.45
C GLY A 32 -8.33 6.40 1.43
N GLY A 33 -9.41 5.61 1.50
CA GLY A 33 -9.62 4.46 0.62
C GLY A 33 -8.72 3.25 0.95
N VAL A 34 -7.93 3.30 2.01
CA VAL A 34 -7.21 2.14 2.55
C VAL A 34 -8.13 1.40 3.52
N THR A 35 -8.39 0.12 3.26
CA THR A 35 -9.02 -0.78 4.22
C THR A 35 -7.91 -1.55 4.93
N PRO A 36 -7.54 -1.18 6.16
CA PRO A 36 -6.46 -1.85 6.87
C PRO A 36 -6.92 -3.22 7.36
N LYS A 37 -6.01 -4.20 7.31
CA LYS A 37 -6.13 -5.48 8.00
C LYS A 37 -5.10 -5.58 9.12
N PHE A 38 -3.90 -5.07 8.87
CA PHE A 38 -2.83 -4.96 9.86
C PHE A 38 -2.16 -3.60 9.74
N CYS A 39 -1.98 -2.94 10.87
CA CYS A 39 -1.18 -1.73 11.01
C CYS A 39 -0.02 -1.99 11.96
N PHE A 40 1.13 -1.41 11.66
CA PHE A 40 2.32 -1.50 12.50
C PHE A 40 2.88 -0.10 12.76
N ARG A 41 3.06 0.17 14.04
CA ARG A 41 3.82 1.30 14.55
C ARG A 41 5.29 0.89 14.66
N VAL A 42 6.18 1.77 14.25
CA VAL A 42 7.62 1.59 14.35
C VAL A 42 8.18 2.69 15.21
N ASP A 43 8.68 2.33 16.39
CA ASP A 43 9.41 3.25 17.25
C ASP A 43 10.92 3.00 17.10
N TRP A 44 11.68 4.08 16.98
CA TRP A 44 13.13 4.09 16.99
C TRP A 44 13.60 4.89 18.18
N ARG A 45 14.37 4.25 19.08
CA ARG A 45 14.84 4.86 20.34
C ARG A 45 13.69 5.45 21.18
N GLY A 46 12.55 4.79 21.17
CA GLY A 46 11.37 5.18 21.94
C GLY A 46 10.48 6.25 21.31
N LEU A 47 10.83 6.79 20.15
CA LEU A 47 10.05 7.78 19.42
C LEU A 47 9.42 7.17 18.17
N LEU A 48 8.21 7.58 17.82
CA LEU A 48 7.53 7.16 16.59
C LEU A 48 8.36 7.61 15.38
N ALA A 49 8.84 6.66 14.62
CA ALA A 49 9.73 6.87 13.48
C ALA A 49 9.22 6.28 12.18
N GLY A 50 8.18 5.43 12.24
CA GLY A 50 7.65 4.84 11.03
C GLY A 50 6.32 4.15 11.22
N ALA A 51 5.70 3.80 10.09
CA ALA A 51 4.43 3.09 10.05
C ALA A 51 4.31 2.21 8.81
N ALA A 52 3.59 1.10 8.94
CA ALA A 52 3.21 0.25 7.82
C ALA A 52 1.74 -0.13 7.89
N ILE A 53 1.04 -0.08 6.75
CA ILE A 53 -0.37 -0.45 6.63
C ILE A 53 -0.50 -1.53 5.57
N PHE A 54 -1.06 -2.66 5.97
CA PHE A 54 -1.38 -3.78 5.09
C PHE A 54 -2.90 -3.97 5.02
N GLY A 55 -3.39 -4.33 3.86
CA GLY A 55 -4.81 -4.62 3.63
C GLY A 55 -5.01 -5.52 2.43
N PRO A 56 -6.27 -5.85 2.10
CA PRO A 56 -6.55 -6.58 0.88
C PRO A 56 -6.06 -5.80 -0.34
N PRO A 57 -5.62 -6.48 -1.42
CA PRO A 57 -5.28 -5.82 -2.67
C PRO A 57 -6.41 -4.92 -3.16
N GLY A 58 -6.05 -3.74 -3.67
CA GLY A 58 -7.03 -2.77 -4.15
C GLY A 58 -7.71 -3.17 -5.47
N MET A 59 -7.20 -4.18 -6.17
CA MET A 59 -7.77 -4.74 -7.39
C MET A 59 -8.09 -6.22 -7.18
N GLU A 60 -9.34 -6.59 -7.38
CA GLU A 60 -9.83 -7.97 -7.24
C GLU A 60 -9.07 -8.94 -8.15
N ALA A 61 -8.81 -8.55 -9.39
CA ALA A 61 -8.00 -9.33 -10.33
C ALA A 61 -6.58 -9.66 -9.80
N SER A 62 -6.04 -8.86 -8.86
CA SER A 62 -4.76 -9.18 -8.23
C SER A 62 -4.90 -10.30 -7.20
N ILE A 63 -6.06 -10.42 -6.56
CA ILE A 63 -6.35 -11.50 -5.61
C ILE A 63 -6.44 -12.81 -6.39
N GLU A 64 -7.25 -12.85 -7.45
CA GLU A 64 -7.42 -14.03 -8.30
C GLU A 64 -6.09 -14.50 -8.91
N LYS A 65 -5.25 -13.54 -9.34
CA LYS A 65 -3.98 -13.86 -10.01
C LYS A 65 -2.89 -14.34 -9.05
N TYR A 66 -2.85 -13.86 -7.82
CA TYR A 66 -1.71 -14.04 -6.93
C TYR A 66 -2.03 -14.78 -5.63
N SER A 67 -3.25 -15.25 -5.44
CA SER A 67 -3.64 -16.03 -4.27
C SER A 67 -4.58 -17.16 -4.66
N GLU A 68 -4.38 -18.33 -4.06
CA GLU A 68 -5.28 -19.48 -4.18
C GLU A 68 -6.44 -19.40 -3.18
N ASN A 69 -6.19 -18.78 -2.01
CA ASN A 69 -7.13 -18.67 -0.90
C ASN A 69 -7.56 -17.21 -0.61
N GLY A 70 -7.49 -16.35 -1.62
CA GLY A 70 -7.95 -14.98 -1.55
C GLY A 70 -7.15 -14.11 -0.58
N THR A 71 -7.82 -13.20 0.11
CA THR A 71 -7.21 -12.25 1.04
C THR A 71 -6.78 -12.86 2.38
N LEU A 72 -7.02 -14.15 2.59
CA LEU A 72 -6.51 -14.85 3.77
C LEU A 72 -5.00 -15.03 3.71
N GLU A 73 -4.44 -15.14 2.51
CA GLU A 73 -3.01 -15.42 2.28
C GLU A 73 -2.26 -14.26 1.63
N LEU A 74 -2.97 -13.39 0.90
CA LEU A 74 -2.38 -12.28 0.15
C LEU A 74 -2.78 -10.94 0.77
N LEU A 75 -1.78 -10.12 1.08
CA LEU A 75 -1.98 -8.73 1.47
C LEU A 75 -1.25 -7.79 0.52
N GLU A 76 -1.73 -6.58 0.42
CA GLU A 76 -1.02 -5.47 -0.20
C GLU A 76 -0.38 -4.59 0.89
N LEU A 77 0.91 -4.29 0.75
CA LEU A 77 1.55 -3.21 1.50
C LEU A 77 1.06 -1.88 0.93
N ARG A 78 0.05 -1.32 1.60
CA ARG A 78 -0.69 -0.12 1.15
C ARG A 78 0.06 1.17 1.44
N ARG A 79 0.72 1.24 2.58
CA ARG A 79 1.54 2.38 3.02
C ARG A 79 2.73 1.87 3.80
N PHE A 80 3.88 2.45 3.54
CA PHE A 80 5.08 2.28 4.34
C PHE A 80 5.84 3.60 4.37
N VAL A 81 6.18 4.05 5.53
CA VAL A 81 6.99 5.24 5.75
C VAL A 81 7.91 5.03 6.94
N LEU A 82 9.11 5.50 6.81
CA LEU A 82 10.11 5.59 7.87
C LEU A 82 10.81 6.93 7.71
N ILE A 83 11.05 7.66 8.80
CA ILE A 83 11.74 8.96 8.73
C ILE A 83 13.18 8.80 8.24
N ASP A 84 13.69 9.81 7.54
CA ASP A 84 15.03 9.79 6.93
C ASP A 84 16.17 9.79 7.94
N ASP A 85 15.91 10.21 9.19
CA ASP A 85 16.87 10.19 10.29
C ASP A 85 17.28 8.78 10.73
N CYS A 86 16.50 7.77 10.36
CA CYS A 86 16.81 6.39 10.68
C CYS A 86 18.08 5.92 9.96
N PRO A 87 18.88 5.03 10.56
CA PRO A 87 20.09 4.50 9.95
C PRO A 87 19.82 3.82 8.62
N ARG A 88 20.85 3.79 7.77
CA ARG A 88 20.78 3.08 6.47
C ARG A 88 20.34 1.62 6.66
N ASN A 89 19.49 1.12 5.76
CA ASN A 89 18.90 -0.22 5.77
C ASN A 89 17.85 -0.46 6.88
N SER A 90 17.39 0.58 7.57
CA SER A 90 16.33 0.47 8.57
C SER A 90 15.03 -0.04 7.97
N GLU A 91 14.66 0.41 6.76
CA GLU A 91 13.45 -0.04 6.07
C GLU A 91 13.46 -1.55 5.84
N SER A 92 14.60 -2.08 5.36
CA SER A 92 14.73 -3.53 5.13
C SER A 92 14.65 -4.32 6.43
N HIS A 93 15.23 -3.79 7.50
CA HIS A 93 15.16 -4.42 8.82
C HIS A 93 13.72 -4.43 9.36
N VAL A 94 13.04 -3.27 9.33
CA VAL A 94 11.68 -3.10 9.83
C VAL A 94 10.71 -3.99 9.04
N LEU A 95 10.73 -3.92 7.71
CA LEU A 95 9.87 -4.76 6.87
C LEU A 95 10.14 -6.24 7.08
N GLY A 96 11.41 -6.65 7.23
CA GLY A 96 11.77 -8.03 7.52
C GLY A 96 11.14 -8.55 8.82
N LYS A 97 11.10 -7.73 9.88
CA LYS A 97 10.43 -8.06 11.15
C LYS A 97 8.90 -8.14 11.00
N ILE A 98 8.32 -7.18 10.29
CA ILE A 98 6.87 -7.19 10.01
C ILE A 98 6.48 -8.43 9.22
N PHE A 99 7.25 -8.81 8.20
CA PHE A 99 6.98 -10.01 7.41
C PHE A 99 7.06 -11.30 8.23
N GLN A 100 7.99 -11.38 9.20
CA GLN A 100 8.02 -12.51 10.13
C GLN A 100 6.77 -12.59 10.98
N ASN A 101 6.23 -11.44 11.42
CA ASN A 101 4.95 -11.37 12.16
C ASN A 101 3.78 -11.82 11.29
N LEU A 102 3.65 -11.25 10.08
CA LEU A 102 2.58 -11.59 9.15
C LEU A 102 2.62 -13.06 8.72
N LYS A 103 3.83 -13.64 8.53
CA LYS A 103 3.99 -15.07 8.26
C LYS A 103 3.41 -15.93 9.38
N LYS A 104 3.66 -15.59 10.65
CA LYS A 104 3.08 -16.31 11.81
C LYS A 104 1.55 -16.24 11.85
N LYS A 105 0.96 -15.22 11.23
CA LYS A 105 -0.49 -15.03 11.09
C LYS A 105 -1.07 -15.72 9.84
N GLY A 106 -0.29 -16.55 9.14
CA GLY A 106 -0.74 -17.30 7.99
C GLY A 106 -0.67 -16.53 6.66
N ILE A 107 -0.14 -15.31 6.64
CA ILE A 107 0.04 -14.56 5.39
C ILE A 107 1.19 -15.20 4.61
N GLN A 108 0.93 -15.54 3.36
CA GLN A 108 1.88 -16.24 2.51
C GLN A 108 2.56 -15.31 1.51
N ARG A 109 1.85 -14.27 1.05
CA ARG A 109 2.32 -13.36 -0.01
C ARG A 109 2.03 -11.90 0.32
N ILE A 110 2.94 -11.04 -0.08
CA ILE A 110 2.77 -9.57 -0.01
C ILE A 110 2.91 -9.00 -1.40
N LEU A 111 1.88 -8.28 -1.83
CA LEU A 111 1.87 -7.47 -3.04
C LEU A 111 2.23 -6.03 -2.68
N SER A 112 2.94 -5.32 -3.57
CA SER A 112 3.16 -3.88 -3.41
C SER A 112 3.35 -3.20 -4.76
N TYR A 113 3.21 -1.89 -4.77
CA TYR A 113 3.36 -1.08 -5.98
C TYR A 113 4.34 0.06 -5.71
N SER A 114 5.24 0.33 -6.65
CA SER A 114 6.02 1.56 -6.65
C SER A 114 5.59 2.46 -7.79
N ASP A 115 5.59 3.76 -7.51
CA ASP A 115 5.08 4.77 -8.44
C ASP A 115 6.23 5.58 -9.04
N PRO A 116 6.62 5.32 -10.29
CA PRO A 116 7.71 6.04 -10.94
C PRO A 116 7.38 7.53 -11.17
N ALA A 117 6.11 7.92 -11.22
CA ALA A 117 5.72 9.32 -11.31
C ALA A 117 6.12 10.14 -10.07
N HIS A 118 6.35 9.46 -8.95
CA HIS A 118 6.85 10.04 -7.69
C HIS A 118 8.32 9.69 -7.41
N GLY A 119 9.08 9.21 -8.41
CA GLY A 119 10.48 8.83 -8.23
C GLY A 119 10.69 7.49 -7.48
N HIS A 120 9.64 6.73 -7.23
CA HIS A 120 9.73 5.46 -6.53
C HIS A 120 9.95 4.30 -7.50
N PHE A 121 11.19 3.78 -7.53
CA PHE A 121 11.61 2.68 -8.40
C PHE A 121 11.75 1.34 -7.67
N GLY A 122 11.16 1.22 -6.48
CA GLY A 122 11.08 -0.02 -5.72
C GLY A 122 12.40 -0.51 -5.11
N ILE A 123 13.32 0.39 -4.78
CA ILE A 123 14.62 0.05 -4.15
C ILE A 123 14.39 -0.73 -2.85
N ILE A 124 13.47 -0.26 -2.00
CA ILE A 124 13.10 -0.92 -0.74
C ILE A 124 12.57 -2.33 -1.00
N TYR A 125 11.75 -2.52 -2.03
CA TYR A 125 11.18 -3.83 -2.35
C TYR A 125 12.26 -4.81 -2.77
N ARG A 126 13.17 -4.40 -3.64
CA ARG A 126 14.31 -5.25 -4.03
C ARG A 126 15.19 -5.62 -2.84
N GLY A 127 15.49 -4.64 -1.98
CA GLY A 127 16.26 -4.84 -0.73
C GLY A 127 15.57 -5.74 0.30
N THR A 128 14.26 -5.96 0.18
CA THR A 128 13.46 -6.80 1.08
C THR A 128 12.97 -8.09 0.43
N GLY A 129 13.55 -8.47 -0.72
CA GLY A 129 13.31 -9.76 -1.36
C GLY A 129 11.99 -9.86 -2.12
N PHE A 130 11.40 -8.75 -2.51
CA PHE A 130 10.33 -8.75 -3.51
C PHE A 130 10.91 -9.00 -4.90
N ARG A 131 10.13 -9.67 -5.73
CA ARG A 131 10.37 -9.81 -7.16
C ARG A 131 9.53 -8.80 -7.92
N LEU A 132 10.11 -8.12 -8.90
CA LEU A 132 9.35 -7.34 -9.89
C LEU A 132 8.63 -8.34 -10.80
N ILE A 133 7.29 -8.25 -10.87
CA ILE A 133 6.45 -9.21 -11.62
C ILE A 133 5.70 -8.55 -12.77
N GLY A 134 5.81 -7.23 -12.93
CA GLY A 134 5.18 -6.51 -14.04
C GLY A 134 4.98 -5.02 -13.78
N ARG A 135 4.17 -4.42 -14.63
CA ARG A 135 3.70 -3.04 -14.53
C ARG A 135 2.17 -3.01 -14.70
N THR A 136 1.53 -2.05 -14.05
CA THR A 136 0.13 -1.72 -14.40
C THR A 136 0.08 -1.03 -15.74
N ALA A 137 -1.09 -0.99 -16.36
CA ALA A 137 -1.31 -0.13 -17.52
C ALA A 137 -1.03 1.33 -17.15
N GLU A 138 -0.59 2.10 -18.14
CA GLU A 138 -0.52 3.55 -18.05
C GLU A 138 -1.92 4.10 -17.80
N CYS A 139 -2.00 5.22 -17.13
CA CYS A 139 -3.26 5.87 -16.84
C CYS A 139 -3.10 7.39 -16.98
N CYS A 140 -4.20 8.11 -16.89
CA CYS A 140 -4.17 9.55 -16.89
C CYS A 140 -4.59 10.09 -15.53
N SER A 141 -4.05 11.24 -15.17
CA SER A 141 -4.52 12.06 -14.07
C SER A 141 -5.15 13.35 -14.58
N ILE A 142 -6.16 13.84 -13.87
CA ILE A 142 -6.92 15.01 -14.23
C ILE A 142 -6.74 16.05 -13.14
N TRP A 143 -6.32 17.26 -13.52
CA TRP A 143 -6.18 18.39 -12.60
C TRP A 143 -7.54 18.98 -12.25
N HIS A 144 -7.85 19.04 -10.96
CA HIS A 144 -9.06 19.67 -10.45
C HIS A 144 -8.88 20.08 -8.99
N ARG A 145 -9.39 21.25 -8.59
CA ARG A 145 -9.31 21.76 -7.21
C ARG A 145 -7.89 21.67 -6.60
N ASN A 146 -6.90 22.19 -7.34
CA ASN A 146 -5.48 22.25 -6.95
C ASN A 146 -4.82 20.90 -6.65
N ARG A 147 -5.32 19.79 -7.23
CA ARG A 147 -4.70 18.48 -7.11
C ARG A 147 -4.96 17.60 -8.32
N TRP A 148 -4.11 16.61 -8.51
CA TRP A 148 -4.27 15.58 -9.52
C TRP A 148 -5.16 14.45 -9.02
N TYR A 149 -6.11 14.05 -9.80
CA TYR A 149 -6.97 12.90 -9.55
C TYR A 149 -6.73 11.84 -10.62
N SER A 150 -6.54 10.59 -10.22
CA SER A 150 -6.59 9.48 -11.17
C SER A 150 -7.93 9.46 -11.92
N THR A 151 -7.95 9.03 -13.18
CA THR A 151 -9.17 8.86 -13.96
C THR A 151 -10.24 8.00 -13.30
N ARG A 152 -9.87 7.15 -12.33
CA ARG A 152 -10.82 6.39 -11.51
C ARG A 152 -11.83 7.28 -10.77
N ILE A 153 -11.52 8.57 -10.56
CA ILE A 153 -12.40 9.54 -9.91
C ILE A 153 -13.74 9.67 -10.62
N ILE A 154 -13.78 9.52 -11.95
CA ILE A 154 -15.02 9.63 -12.75
C ILE A 154 -16.09 8.62 -12.36
N ASN A 155 -15.66 7.50 -11.78
CA ASN A 155 -16.55 6.41 -11.33
C ASN A 155 -16.76 6.40 -9.81
N ARG A 156 -16.36 7.47 -9.11
CA ARG A 156 -16.54 7.56 -7.66
C ARG A 156 -17.98 7.92 -7.32
N TYR A 157 -18.68 6.99 -6.70
CA TYR A 157 -20.03 7.20 -6.15
C TYR A 157 -19.99 7.96 -4.81
N LYS A 158 -21.14 8.56 -4.44
CA LYS A 158 -21.32 9.16 -3.10
C LYS A 158 -21.18 8.10 -2.01
N ASP A 159 -21.75 6.94 -2.27
CA ASP A 159 -21.66 5.76 -1.43
C ASP A 159 -21.34 4.55 -2.32
N TRP A 160 -20.21 3.88 -2.09
CA TRP A 160 -19.80 2.75 -2.91
C TRP A 160 -20.69 1.51 -2.69
N ARG A 161 -21.37 1.44 -1.53
CA ARG A 161 -22.30 0.37 -1.17
C ARG A 161 -23.69 0.58 -1.79
N ASP A 162 -24.05 1.85 -2.00
CA ASP A 162 -25.33 2.23 -2.56
C ASP A 162 -25.14 3.18 -3.76
N LYS A 163 -24.98 2.57 -4.93
CA LYS A 163 -24.75 3.31 -6.18
C LYS A 163 -25.99 4.12 -6.62
N SER A 164 -27.19 3.82 -6.09
CA SER A 164 -28.42 4.59 -6.38
C SER A 164 -28.31 6.04 -5.94
N LYS A 165 -27.47 6.35 -4.95
CA LYS A 165 -27.17 7.71 -4.51
C LYS A 165 -26.39 8.57 -5.54
N GLY A 166 -25.98 7.95 -6.64
CA GLY A 166 -25.28 8.61 -7.74
C GLY A 166 -23.80 8.93 -7.45
N PHE A 167 -23.18 9.61 -8.41
CA PHE A 167 -21.76 9.96 -8.34
C PHE A 167 -21.46 11.02 -7.30
N SER A 168 -20.23 10.99 -6.77
CA SER A 168 -19.74 12.06 -5.87
C SER A 168 -19.65 13.39 -6.62
N ARG A 169 -19.74 14.51 -5.88
CA ARG A 169 -19.64 15.86 -6.45
C ARG A 169 -18.38 16.03 -7.29
N VAL A 170 -17.24 15.59 -6.79
CA VAL A 170 -15.96 15.68 -7.52
C VAL A 170 -15.98 14.85 -8.81
N ALA A 171 -16.60 13.66 -8.79
CA ALA A 171 -16.75 12.84 -9.99
C ALA A 171 -17.58 13.54 -11.07
N LEU A 172 -18.67 14.20 -10.69
CA LEU A 172 -19.52 14.97 -11.61
C LEU A 172 -18.78 16.17 -12.20
N GLU A 173 -18.09 16.94 -11.39
CA GLU A 173 -17.28 18.08 -11.83
C GLU A 173 -16.18 17.67 -12.81
N VAL A 174 -15.46 16.58 -12.53
CA VAL A 174 -14.41 16.06 -13.42
C VAL A 174 -15.00 15.53 -14.73
N ARG A 175 -16.16 14.86 -14.69
CA ARG A 175 -16.86 14.42 -15.90
C ARG A 175 -17.24 15.60 -16.79
N GLU A 176 -17.71 16.71 -16.22
CA GLU A 176 -18.07 17.92 -16.97
C GLU A 176 -16.84 18.58 -17.60
N LEU A 177 -15.72 18.66 -16.86
CA LEU A 177 -14.44 19.15 -17.41
C LEU A 177 -13.97 18.34 -18.61
N LEU A 178 -14.07 16.99 -18.52
CA LEU A 178 -13.72 16.10 -19.64
C LEU A 178 -14.66 16.29 -20.83
N LYS A 179 -15.97 16.36 -20.59
CA LYS A 179 -16.99 16.51 -21.64
C LYS A 179 -16.85 17.87 -22.37
N SER A 180 -16.52 18.93 -21.65
CA SER A 180 -16.33 20.26 -22.22
C SER A 180 -14.97 20.47 -22.89
N GLY A 181 -14.06 19.50 -22.84
CA GLY A 181 -12.69 19.62 -23.37
C GLY A 181 -11.78 20.57 -22.56
N LYS A 182 -12.23 21.01 -21.38
CA LYS A 182 -11.48 21.94 -20.51
C LYS A 182 -10.59 21.24 -19.48
N ALA A 183 -10.55 19.91 -19.49
CA ALA A 183 -9.75 19.14 -18.54
C ALA A 183 -8.25 19.28 -18.84
N THR A 184 -7.46 19.63 -17.84
CA THR A 184 -6.00 19.45 -17.90
C THR A 184 -5.70 18.00 -17.53
N VAL A 185 -5.11 17.26 -18.46
CA VAL A 185 -4.81 15.84 -18.33
C VAL A 185 -3.31 15.64 -18.37
N ARG A 186 -2.80 14.73 -17.54
CA ARG A 186 -1.40 14.29 -17.53
C ARG A 186 -1.36 12.77 -17.65
N GLU A 187 -0.52 12.26 -18.52
CA GLU A 187 -0.22 10.84 -18.60
C GLU A 187 0.63 10.42 -17.39
N GLU A 188 0.26 9.29 -16.81
CA GLU A 188 0.96 8.70 -15.69
C GLU A 188 1.53 7.35 -16.11
N PRO A 189 2.82 7.12 -15.88
CA PRO A 189 3.43 5.83 -16.18
C PRO A 189 2.80 4.73 -15.33
N GLY A 190 2.72 3.52 -15.87
CA GLY A 190 2.27 2.37 -15.10
C GLY A 190 3.15 2.13 -13.88
N LYS A 191 2.55 1.74 -12.77
CA LYS A 191 3.25 1.40 -11.52
C LYS A 191 3.95 0.06 -11.65
N PHE A 192 5.13 -0.08 -11.08
CA PHE A 192 5.79 -1.37 -10.95
C PHE A 192 5.08 -2.23 -9.92
N ILE A 193 4.89 -3.51 -10.24
CA ILE A 193 4.21 -4.49 -9.38
C ILE A 193 5.27 -5.41 -8.78
N TYR A 194 5.28 -5.49 -7.47
CA TYR A 194 6.21 -6.30 -6.70
C TYR A 194 5.47 -7.35 -5.89
N LEU A 195 5.97 -8.59 -5.91
CA LEU A 195 5.43 -9.71 -5.13
C LEU A 195 6.53 -10.32 -4.29
N ARG A 196 6.23 -10.60 -3.04
CA ARG A 196 7.09 -11.33 -2.12
C ARG A 196 6.36 -12.55 -1.56
N ASP A 197 6.98 -13.71 -1.70
CA ASP A 197 6.56 -14.92 -1.01
C ASP A 197 7.19 -14.94 0.39
N LEU A 198 6.36 -15.09 1.43
CA LEU A 198 6.79 -15.20 2.83
C LEU A 198 7.05 -16.66 3.23
N VAL A 199 6.48 -17.60 2.50
CA VAL A 199 6.69 -19.05 2.63
C VAL A 199 7.35 -19.57 1.37
N ARG A 200 8.16 -20.63 1.49
CA ARG A 200 8.71 -21.31 0.31
C ARG A 200 7.61 -22.08 -0.40
N ALA A 201 7.65 -22.11 -1.72
CA ALA A 201 6.77 -22.99 -2.49
C ALA A 201 6.91 -24.43 -1.99
N GLY A 202 5.81 -25.07 -1.62
CA GLY A 202 5.80 -26.43 -1.05
C GLY A 202 5.62 -26.51 0.48
N THR A 203 5.66 -25.39 1.21
CA THR A 203 5.29 -25.33 2.63
C THR A 203 3.94 -24.60 2.78
N ALA A 204 2.87 -25.17 2.24
CA ALA A 204 1.52 -24.76 2.58
C ALA A 204 1.26 -25.16 4.04
N PHE A 205 0.79 -24.20 4.86
CA PHE A 205 0.30 -24.52 6.20
C PHE A 205 -0.87 -25.49 6.07
N THR A 206 -0.84 -26.58 6.84
CA THR A 206 -1.99 -27.48 6.94
C THR A 206 -3.16 -26.76 7.63
N ALA A 207 -4.39 -27.22 7.42
CA ALA A 207 -5.58 -26.63 8.02
C ALA A 207 -5.50 -26.58 9.55
N GLU A 208 -4.77 -27.50 10.16
CA GLU A 208 -4.58 -27.61 11.63
C GLU A 208 -3.64 -26.54 12.20
N GLU A 209 -2.63 -26.09 11.44
CA GLU A 209 -1.69 -25.05 11.86
C GLU A 209 -2.30 -23.62 11.77
N ARG A 210 -3.51 -23.49 11.22
CA ARG A 210 -4.22 -22.21 11.06
C ARG A 210 -5.07 -21.80 12.27
N VAL A 211 -5.24 -22.67 13.25
CA VAL A 211 -6.17 -22.50 14.40
C VAL A 211 -5.42 -22.35 15.75
N ALA A 212 -4.11 -22.37 15.76
CA ALA A 212 -3.30 -22.24 16.98
C ALA A 212 -2.83 -20.81 17.27
#